data_d4b844a235a976b291c460eea6481dfc
#
_entry.id   d4b844a235a976b291c460eea6481dfc
#
_cell.length_a   1.000
_cell.length_b   1.000
_cell.length_c   1.000
_cell.angle_alpha   90.00
_cell.angle_beta   90.00
_cell.angle_gamma   90.00
#
_symmetry.space_group_name_H-M   'P 1'
#
loop_
_entity.id
_entity.type
_entity.pdbx_description
1 polymer ?
#
loop_
_entity_poly.entity_id
_entity_poly.type
_entity_poly.pdbx_seq_one_letter_code
_entity_poly.pdbx_strand_id
1 'polypeptide(L)'
;MKFFQSIGAKTIGKVTAVGRAALMLFGALIAVPRLKNVPLVIKQLYVVGVQSLLIIMVSGLFIGMVMALQGYTILVDYGAEGSLGPMVTLSLLRELGPVVTALLFAGRAGSALTAEIGLMKATEQLSSLEMMAVDPLRRIVAPRFWAGMLAMPMLAIIFSAIGILGGHLVGVDWLGVDAGSYWSIMQSTVDWNQDVINGVIKSLVFALVVTWIAIFKGYDSIPTSEGISKATTETVVYSSLAVLGLDFVLTALMFGIE
;
A
#
# COMPACT_ATOMS: atom_id res chain seq x y z
N MET A 1 -39.60 -3.22 20.05
CA MET A 1 -39.27 -1.86 19.51
C MET A 1 -37.79 -1.46 19.74
N LYS A 2 -37.23 -1.55 20.94
CA LYS A 2 -35.82 -1.16 21.21
C LYS A 2 -34.76 -1.86 20.33
N PHE A 3 -34.98 -3.13 19.96
CA PHE A 3 -34.05 -3.89 19.09
C PHE A 3 -33.98 -3.32 17.67
N PHE A 4 -35.11 -3.02 17.04
CA PHE A 4 -35.14 -2.42 15.70
C PHE A 4 -34.60 -1.00 15.69
N GLN A 5 -34.84 -0.22 16.75
CA GLN A 5 -34.25 1.12 16.91
C GLN A 5 -32.73 1.04 17.06
N SER A 6 -32.19 0.07 17.80
CA SER A 6 -30.74 -0.12 17.94
C SER A 6 -30.08 -0.52 16.62
N ILE A 7 -30.71 -1.40 15.84
CA ILE A 7 -30.21 -1.78 14.51
C ILE A 7 -30.27 -0.58 13.56
N GLY A 8 -31.40 0.13 13.53
CA GLY A 8 -31.54 1.32 12.69
C GLY A 8 -30.51 2.41 13.01
N ALA A 9 -30.29 2.73 14.29
CA ALA A 9 -29.28 3.69 14.72
C ALA A 9 -27.86 3.26 14.32
N LYS A 10 -27.50 1.98 14.48
CA LYS A 10 -26.20 1.46 14.06
C LYS A 10 -26.00 1.53 12.52
N THR A 11 -27.05 1.21 11.77
CA THR A 11 -26.99 1.28 10.30
C THR A 11 -26.85 2.72 9.80
N ILE A 12 -27.65 3.65 10.32
CA ILE A 12 -27.53 5.07 10.01
C ILE A 12 -26.14 5.58 10.38
N GLY A 13 -25.61 5.22 11.56
CA GLY A 13 -24.26 5.59 11.97
C GLY A 13 -23.17 5.12 11.00
N LYS A 14 -23.28 3.87 10.49
CA LYS A 14 -22.34 3.34 9.46
C LYS A 14 -22.45 4.08 8.14
N VAL A 15 -23.68 4.32 7.64
CA VAL A 15 -23.90 5.07 6.39
C VAL A 15 -23.35 6.50 6.50
N THR A 16 -23.59 7.15 7.62
CA THR A 16 -23.06 8.50 7.88
C THR A 16 -21.53 8.51 7.93
N ALA A 17 -20.90 7.49 8.54
CA ALA A 17 -19.45 7.36 8.57
C ALA A 17 -18.86 7.17 7.15
N VAL A 18 -19.49 6.33 6.31
CA VAL A 18 -19.10 6.18 4.89
C VAL A 18 -19.24 7.50 4.14
N GLY A 19 -20.33 8.25 4.36
CA GLY A 19 -20.53 9.58 3.75
C GLY A 19 -19.41 10.56 4.15
N ARG A 20 -19.06 10.64 5.44
CA ARG A 20 -17.93 11.48 5.91
C ARG A 20 -16.60 11.05 5.32
N ALA A 21 -16.36 9.73 5.22
CA ALA A 21 -15.16 9.20 4.61
C ALA A 21 -15.05 9.59 3.13
N ALA A 22 -16.14 9.49 2.37
CA ALA A 22 -16.18 9.91 0.97
C ALA A 22 -15.93 11.41 0.81
N LEU A 23 -16.60 12.26 1.61
CA LEU A 23 -16.38 13.71 1.58
C LEU A 23 -14.93 14.08 1.91
N MET A 24 -14.32 13.38 2.86
CA MET A 24 -12.90 13.58 3.20
C MET A 24 -11.98 13.19 2.04
N LEU A 25 -12.25 12.08 1.35
CA LEU A 25 -11.50 11.67 0.17
C LEU A 25 -11.57 12.73 -0.93
N PHE A 26 -12.78 13.16 -1.30
CA PHE A 26 -12.95 14.21 -2.30
C PHE A 26 -12.26 15.51 -1.89
N GLY A 27 -12.37 15.89 -0.63
CA GLY A 27 -11.67 17.05 -0.09
C GLY A 27 -10.14 16.92 -0.17
N ALA A 28 -9.58 15.75 0.12
CA ALA A 28 -8.14 15.48 0.02
C ALA A 28 -7.64 15.47 -1.43
N LEU A 29 -8.42 14.92 -2.36
CA LEU A 29 -8.11 14.91 -3.80
C LEU A 29 -8.11 16.33 -4.38
N ILE A 30 -9.10 17.16 -4.04
CA ILE A 30 -9.21 18.55 -4.52
C ILE A 30 -8.14 19.44 -3.86
N ALA A 31 -7.74 19.13 -2.64
CA ALA A 31 -6.72 19.86 -1.91
C ALA A 31 -5.29 19.51 -2.38
N VAL A 32 -5.02 19.69 -3.68
CA VAL A 32 -3.67 19.49 -4.23
C VAL A 32 -2.68 20.41 -3.50
N PRO A 33 -1.52 19.90 -3.07
CA PRO A 33 -0.53 20.68 -2.36
C PRO A 33 -0.05 21.85 -3.20
N ARG A 34 -0.27 23.10 -2.74
CA ARG A 34 0.32 24.28 -3.37
C ARG A 34 1.84 24.26 -3.17
N LEU A 35 2.60 24.90 -4.04
CA LEU A 35 4.07 25.01 -3.94
C LEU A 35 4.56 25.37 -2.54
N LYS A 36 3.82 26.23 -1.82
CA LYS A 36 4.12 26.60 -0.44
C LYS A 36 4.02 25.43 0.57
N ASN A 37 3.27 24.37 0.25
CA ASN A 37 3.04 23.20 1.11
C ASN A 37 3.91 21.99 0.71
N VAL A 38 4.69 22.08 -0.35
CA VAL A 38 5.62 21.02 -0.80
C VAL A 38 6.57 20.55 0.31
N PRO A 39 7.17 21.42 1.14
CA PRO A 39 8.02 20.97 2.25
C PRO A 39 7.30 20.06 3.25
N LEU A 40 5.99 20.23 3.44
CA LEU A 40 5.18 19.36 4.30
C LEU A 40 4.99 17.98 3.67
N VAL A 41 4.76 17.93 2.35
CA VAL A 41 4.66 16.66 1.63
C VAL A 41 5.98 15.91 1.67
N ILE A 42 7.11 16.60 1.44
CA ILE A 42 8.45 15.99 1.52
C ILE A 42 8.71 15.42 2.92
N LYS A 43 8.37 16.17 3.98
CA LYS A 43 8.50 15.69 5.36
C LYS A 43 7.66 14.44 5.59
N GLN A 44 6.42 14.42 5.11
CA GLN A 44 5.56 13.26 5.24
C GLN A 44 6.04 12.08 4.36
N LEU A 45 6.54 12.36 3.15
CA LEU A 45 7.15 11.35 2.29
C LEU A 45 8.35 10.66 2.96
N TYR A 46 9.16 11.43 3.70
CA TYR A 46 10.24 10.86 4.50
C TYR A 46 9.71 9.90 5.57
N VAL A 47 8.67 10.31 6.31
CA VAL A 47 8.10 9.50 7.40
C VAL A 47 7.42 8.23 6.89
N VAL A 48 6.58 8.33 5.85
CA VAL A 48 5.83 7.16 5.34
C VAL A 48 6.61 6.33 4.33
N GLY A 49 7.50 6.95 3.56
CA GLY A 49 8.31 6.30 2.52
C GLY A 49 9.66 5.82 3.05
N VAL A 50 10.57 6.76 3.34
CA VAL A 50 11.97 6.42 3.67
C VAL A 50 12.08 5.54 4.91
N GLN A 51 11.33 5.82 5.95
CA GLN A 51 11.35 4.99 7.15
C GLN A 51 10.70 3.61 6.94
N SER A 52 9.99 3.37 5.82
CA SER A 52 9.46 2.05 5.46
C SER A 52 10.43 1.26 4.57
N LEU A 53 11.47 1.89 4.02
CA LEU A 53 12.38 1.25 3.07
C LEU A 53 13.00 -0.03 3.61
N LEU A 54 13.49 -0.02 4.83
CA LEU A 54 14.19 -1.20 5.39
C LEU A 54 13.30 -2.44 5.39
N ILE A 55 12.08 -2.32 5.90
CA ILE A 55 11.15 -3.47 5.96
C ILE A 55 10.75 -3.93 4.55
N ILE A 56 10.56 -2.99 3.62
CA ILE A 56 10.20 -3.28 2.23
C ILE A 56 11.33 -4.01 1.51
N MET A 57 12.57 -3.52 1.63
CA MET A 57 13.74 -4.13 0.98
C MET A 57 14.02 -5.52 1.52
N VAL A 58 14.04 -5.69 2.84
CA VAL A 58 14.29 -6.99 3.49
C VAL A 58 13.20 -7.99 3.15
N SER A 59 11.94 -7.58 3.20
CA SER A 59 10.82 -8.45 2.83
C SER A 59 10.84 -8.82 1.35
N GLY A 60 11.13 -7.86 0.46
CA GLY A 60 11.27 -8.11 -0.98
C GLY A 60 12.37 -9.12 -1.28
N LEU A 61 13.54 -8.96 -0.66
CA LEU A 61 14.66 -9.88 -0.81
C LEU A 61 14.27 -11.32 -0.43
N PHE A 62 13.72 -11.51 0.77
CA PHE A 62 13.35 -12.84 1.24
C PHE A 62 12.22 -13.47 0.42
N ILE A 63 11.22 -12.69 0.01
CA ILE A 63 10.14 -13.22 -0.83
C ILE A 63 10.67 -13.62 -2.20
N GLY A 64 11.56 -12.84 -2.80
CA GLY A 64 12.23 -13.20 -4.05
C GLY A 64 13.05 -14.48 -3.93
N MET A 65 13.81 -14.65 -2.84
CA MET A 65 14.57 -15.87 -2.55
C MET A 65 13.65 -17.09 -2.42
N VAL A 66 12.56 -16.97 -1.66
CA VAL A 66 11.59 -18.08 -1.50
C VAL A 66 10.90 -18.43 -2.80
N MET A 67 10.51 -17.40 -3.59
CA MET A 67 9.89 -17.62 -4.91
C MET A 67 10.83 -18.36 -5.87
N ALA A 68 12.11 -17.99 -5.88
CA ALA A 68 13.10 -18.69 -6.70
C ALA A 68 13.29 -20.15 -6.25
N LEU A 69 13.37 -20.40 -4.94
CA LEU A 69 13.53 -21.76 -4.41
C LEU A 69 12.32 -22.64 -4.72
N GLN A 70 11.10 -22.15 -4.52
CA GLN A 70 9.88 -22.90 -4.85
C GLN A 70 9.69 -23.04 -6.37
N GLY A 71 9.95 -21.97 -7.11
CA GLY A 71 9.86 -21.98 -8.56
C GLY A 71 10.82 -22.98 -9.20
N TYR A 72 12.06 -23.01 -8.72
CA TYR A 72 13.07 -23.95 -9.20
C TYR A 72 12.66 -25.42 -8.98
N THR A 73 12.18 -25.77 -7.78
CA THR A 73 11.75 -27.15 -7.48
C THR A 73 10.63 -27.63 -8.40
N ILE A 74 9.72 -26.73 -8.82
CA ILE A 74 8.66 -27.08 -9.76
C ILE A 74 9.21 -27.17 -11.20
N LEU A 75 10.02 -26.19 -11.62
CA LEU A 75 10.49 -26.09 -13.01
C LEU A 75 11.49 -27.19 -13.38
N VAL A 76 12.30 -27.69 -12.43
CA VAL A 76 13.23 -28.82 -12.66
C VAL A 76 12.49 -30.06 -13.06
N ASP A 77 11.35 -30.39 -12.47
CA ASP A 77 10.56 -31.58 -12.82
C ASP A 77 10.04 -31.55 -14.26
N TYR A 78 9.97 -30.38 -14.86
CA TYR A 78 9.55 -30.18 -16.27
C TYR A 78 10.74 -29.86 -17.22
N GLY A 79 11.98 -29.82 -16.72
CA GLY A 79 13.16 -29.45 -17.54
C GLY A 79 13.12 -28.01 -18.04
N ALA A 80 12.50 -27.10 -17.27
CA ALA A 80 12.22 -25.68 -17.64
C ALA A 80 12.91 -24.67 -16.72
N GLU A 81 14.07 -25.02 -16.14
CA GLU A 81 14.80 -24.20 -15.17
C GLU A 81 15.14 -22.81 -15.71
N GLY A 82 15.38 -22.70 -17.02
CA GLY A 82 15.64 -21.40 -17.68
C GLY A 82 14.48 -20.40 -17.58
N SER A 83 13.25 -20.88 -17.31
CA SER A 83 12.07 -20.02 -17.14
C SER A 83 11.92 -19.46 -15.72
N LEU A 84 12.87 -19.72 -14.81
CA LEU A 84 12.81 -19.24 -13.43
C LEU A 84 12.82 -17.70 -13.34
N GLY A 85 13.66 -17.04 -14.13
CA GLY A 85 13.74 -15.57 -14.17
C GLY A 85 12.41 -14.92 -14.50
N PRO A 86 11.77 -15.23 -15.63
CA PRO A 86 10.42 -14.75 -15.96
C PRO A 86 9.38 -15.04 -14.90
N MET A 87 9.33 -16.27 -14.37
CA MET A 87 8.36 -16.67 -13.37
C MET A 87 8.45 -15.79 -12.11
N VAL A 88 9.65 -15.62 -11.56
CA VAL A 88 9.88 -14.78 -10.36
C VAL A 88 9.53 -13.33 -10.67
N THR A 89 9.99 -12.81 -11.80
CA THR A 89 9.81 -11.40 -12.15
C THR A 89 8.36 -11.04 -12.39
N LEU A 90 7.63 -11.84 -13.19
CA LEU A 90 6.22 -11.60 -13.46
C LEU A 90 5.36 -11.71 -12.20
N SER A 91 5.64 -12.71 -11.35
CA SER A 91 4.93 -12.84 -10.06
C SER A 91 5.16 -11.63 -9.16
N LEU A 92 6.38 -11.09 -9.11
CA LEU A 92 6.69 -9.91 -8.32
C LEU A 92 6.09 -8.63 -8.91
N LEU A 93 6.19 -8.41 -10.21
CA LEU A 93 5.71 -7.18 -10.84
C LEU A 93 4.19 -7.09 -10.88
N ARG A 94 3.50 -8.17 -11.26
CA ARG A 94 2.06 -8.18 -11.47
C ARG A 94 1.25 -8.28 -10.18
N GLU A 95 1.75 -9.04 -9.18
CA GLU A 95 0.96 -9.42 -8.01
C GLU A 95 1.67 -9.09 -6.69
N LEU A 96 2.74 -9.82 -6.35
CA LEU A 96 3.33 -9.77 -5.02
C LEU A 96 3.92 -8.40 -4.67
N GLY A 97 4.55 -7.72 -5.63
CA GLY A 97 5.12 -6.40 -5.41
C GLY A 97 4.09 -5.40 -4.91
N PRO A 98 3.04 -5.10 -5.68
CA PRO A 98 1.99 -4.18 -5.24
C PRO A 98 1.28 -4.62 -3.96
N VAL A 99 0.86 -5.89 -3.87
CA VAL A 99 0.06 -6.41 -2.75
C VAL A 99 0.84 -6.44 -1.44
N VAL A 100 2.01 -7.07 -1.43
CA VAL A 100 2.81 -7.22 -0.20
C VAL A 100 3.28 -5.85 0.28
N THR A 101 3.71 -4.97 -0.65
CA THR A 101 4.06 -3.59 -0.29
C THR A 101 2.87 -2.87 0.34
N ALA A 102 1.66 -3.03 -0.19
CA ALA A 102 0.45 -2.40 0.36
C ALA A 102 0.14 -2.91 1.77
N LEU A 103 0.27 -4.21 2.02
CA LEU A 103 0.04 -4.81 3.34
C LEU A 103 1.07 -4.32 4.37
N LEU A 104 2.36 -4.30 4.00
CA LEU A 104 3.43 -3.78 4.86
C LEU A 104 3.28 -2.27 5.11
N PHE A 105 2.91 -1.52 4.08
CA PHE A 105 2.64 -0.09 4.18
C PHE A 105 1.44 0.18 5.10
N ALA A 106 0.35 -0.57 4.98
CA ALA A 106 -0.81 -0.46 5.86
C ALA A 106 -0.44 -0.75 7.32
N GLY A 107 0.35 -1.81 7.56
CA GLY A 107 0.79 -2.20 8.88
C GLY A 107 1.71 -1.18 9.55
N ARG A 108 2.66 -0.60 8.80
CA ARG A 108 3.65 0.33 9.37
C ARG A 108 3.26 1.80 9.18
N ALA A 109 3.11 2.26 7.94
CA ALA A 109 2.84 3.67 7.65
C ALA A 109 1.38 4.03 7.90
N GLY A 110 0.44 3.15 7.52
CA GLY A 110 -1.00 3.35 7.74
C GLY A 110 -1.33 3.47 9.22
N SER A 111 -0.84 2.54 10.05
CA SER A 111 -1.03 2.58 11.50
C SER A 111 -0.41 3.84 12.13
N ALA A 112 0.80 4.22 11.71
CA ALA A 112 1.47 5.43 12.19
C ALA A 112 0.70 6.71 11.83
N LEU A 113 0.20 6.83 10.59
CA LEU A 113 -0.64 7.97 10.16
C LEU A 113 -1.92 8.06 10.99
N THR A 114 -2.58 6.92 11.23
CA THR A 114 -3.80 6.85 12.05
C THR A 114 -3.52 7.31 13.47
N ALA A 115 -2.44 6.81 14.08
CA ALA A 115 -2.05 7.17 15.44
C ALA A 115 -1.68 8.66 15.55
N GLU A 116 -0.92 9.19 14.58
CA GLU A 116 -0.50 10.59 14.57
C GLU A 116 -1.70 11.54 14.49
N ILE A 117 -2.65 11.30 13.57
CA ILE A 117 -3.84 12.12 13.42
C ILE A 117 -4.76 11.97 14.65
N GLY A 118 -4.94 10.75 15.16
CA GLY A 118 -5.70 10.50 16.38
C GLY A 118 -5.12 11.22 17.61
N LEU A 119 -3.78 11.24 17.73
CA LEU A 119 -3.10 11.98 18.78
C LEU A 119 -3.28 13.49 18.63
N MET A 120 -3.17 14.03 17.41
CA MET A 120 -3.44 15.45 17.14
C MET A 120 -4.86 15.85 17.54
N LYS A 121 -5.82 14.94 17.34
CA LYS A 121 -7.20 15.14 17.80
C LYS A 121 -7.31 15.10 19.32
N ALA A 122 -6.70 14.14 19.97
CA ALA A 122 -6.73 13.97 21.43
C ALA A 122 -6.05 15.11 22.19
N THR A 123 -5.07 15.77 21.57
CA THR A 123 -4.38 16.95 22.12
C THR A 123 -4.95 18.27 21.63
N GLU A 124 -6.16 18.27 21.05
CA GLU A 124 -6.90 19.44 20.57
C GLU A 124 -6.16 20.28 19.50
N GLN A 125 -5.11 19.74 18.86
CA GLN A 125 -4.37 20.45 17.82
C GLN A 125 -5.24 20.72 16.59
N LEU A 126 -6.17 19.81 16.24
CA LEU A 126 -7.11 20.02 15.13
C LEU A 126 -8.05 21.18 15.40
N SER A 127 -8.65 21.21 16.60
CA SER A 127 -9.57 22.29 17.02
C SER A 127 -8.85 23.63 17.12
N SER A 128 -7.59 23.63 17.58
CA SER A 128 -6.76 24.84 17.65
C SER A 128 -6.50 25.42 16.25
N LEU A 129 -6.30 24.59 15.23
CA LEU A 129 -6.16 25.05 13.83
C LEU A 129 -7.46 25.69 13.32
N GLU A 130 -8.61 25.08 13.63
CA GLU A 130 -9.92 25.61 13.24
C GLU A 130 -10.18 26.98 13.90
N MET A 131 -9.85 27.13 15.17
CA MET A 131 -9.95 28.44 15.89
C MET A 131 -9.04 29.53 15.27
N MET A 132 -7.91 29.12 14.67
CA MET A 132 -7.03 30.03 13.92
C MET A 132 -7.47 30.24 12.45
N ALA A 133 -8.67 29.80 12.07
CA ALA A 133 -9.19 29.83 10.70
C ALA A 133 -8.30 29.09 9.68
N VAL A 134 -7.54 28.09 10.12
CA VAL A 134 -6.72 27.21 9.28
C VAL A 134 -7.47 25.90 9.06
N ASP A 135 -7.78 25.59 7.81
CA ASP A 135 -8.44 24.34 7.43
C ASP A 135 -7.54 23.12 7.72
N PRO A 136 -7.91 22.23 8.68
CA PRO A 136 -7.12 21.05 9.03
C PRO A 136 -7.00 20.08 7.85
N LEU A 137 -8.00 20.02 6.97
CA LEU A 137 -8.00 19.15 5.81
C LEU A 137 -6.86 19.53 4.85
N ARG A 138 -6.69 20.81 4.58
CA ARG A 138 -5.62 21.29 3.69
C ARG A 138 -4.24 21.29 4.35
N ARG A 139 -4.17 21.47 5.67
CA ARG A 139 -2.90 21.61 6.39
C ARG A 139 -2.32 20.28 6.86
N ILE A 140 -3.19 19.34 7.25
CA ILE A 140 -2.80 18.06 7.88
C ILE A 140 -3.12 16.87 6.97
N VAL A 141 -4.36 16.77 6.47
CA VAL A 141 -4.84 15.61 5.71
C VAL A 141 -4.19 15.55 4.33
N ALA A 142 -4.29 16.62 3.54
CA ALA A 142 -3.84 16.63 2.16
C ALA A 142 -2.33 16.32 1.99
N PRO A 143 -1.39 16.89 2.76
CA PRO A 143 0.02 16.54 2.63
C PRO A 143 0.32 15.07 2.93
N ARG A 144 -0.38 14.48 3.92
CA ARG A 144 -0.23 13.05 4.27
C ARG A 144 -0.80 12.14 3.20
N PHE A 145 -1.97 12.51 2.66
CA PHE A 145 -2.61 11.78 1.58
C PHE A 145 -1.71 11.71 0.34
N TRP A 146 -1.23 12.84 -0.13
CA TRP A 146 -0.36 12.91 -1.31
C TRP A 146 1.02 12.26 -1.08
N ALA A 147 1.56 12.36 0.12
CA ALA A 147 2.79 11.66 0.47
C ALA A 147 2.61 10.12 0.40
N GLY A 148 1.51 9.59 0.91
CA GLY A 148 1.19 8.16 0.81
C GLY A 148 0.96 7.70 -0.64
N MET A 149 0.25 8.52 -1.43
CA MET A 149 0.02 8.27 -2.85
C MET A 149 1.31 8.17 -3.67
N LEU A 150 2.33 8.94 -3.32
CA LEU A 150 3.62 8.93 -3.99
C LEU A 150 4.56 7.85 -3.43
N ALA A 151 4.56 7.66 -2.11
CA ALA A 151 5.47 6.73 -1.44
C ALA A 151 5.23 5.28 -1.85
N MET A 152 3.98 4.85 -1.87
CA MET A 152 3.65 3.44 -2.03
C MET A 152 4.02 2.85 -3.40
N PRO A 153 3.76 3.50 -4.56
CA PRO A 153 4.22 3.00 -5.85
C PRO A 153 5.75 2.92 -5.94
N MET A 154 6.45 3.91 -5.37
CA MET A 154 7.92 3.88 -5.32
C MET A 154 8.42 2.70 -4.48
N LEU A 155 7.80 2.44 -3.35
CA LEU A 155 8.14 1.30 -2.49
C LEU A 155 7.83 -0.04 -3.17
N ALA A 156 6.75 -0.14 -3.96
CA ALA A 156 6.41 -1.33 -4.71
C ALA A 156 7.44 -1.64 -5.82
N ILE A 157 7.92 -0.63 -6.52
CA ILE A 157 8.99 -0.78 -7.50
C ILE A 157 10.29 -1.25 -6.82
N ILE A 158 10.66 -0.65 -5.69
CA ILE A 158 11.86 -1.05 -4.94
C ILE A 158 11.73 -2.49 -4.43
N PHE A 159 10.56 -2.86 -3.90
CA PHE A 159 10.27 -4.22 -3.46
C PHE A 159 10.48 -5.23 -4.59
N SER A 160 9.90 -4.98 -5.76
CA SER A 160 10.02 -5.87 -6.91
C SER A 160 11.46 -5.96 -7.42
N ALA A 161 12.17 -4.84 -7.50
CA ALA A 161 13.56 -4.82 -7.93
C ALA A 161 14.47 -5.63 -6.98
N ILE A 162 14.33 -5.42 -5.67
CA ILE A 162 15.10 -6.18 -4.66
C ILE A 162 14.67 -7.65 -4.63
N GLY A 163 13.38 -7.94 -4.85
CA GLY A 163 12.88 -9.32 -4.95
C GLY A 163 13.47 -10.08 -6.14
N ILE A 164 13.58 -9.44 -7.30
CA ILE A 164 14.24 -10.02 -8.48
C ILE A 164 15.72 -10.34 -8.19
N LEU A 165 16.43 -9.44 -7.50
CA LEU A 165 17.81 -9.69 -7.06
C LEU A 165 17.90 -10.85 -6.07
N GLY A 166 16.95 -10.95 -5.13
CA GLY A 166 16.83 -12.09 -4.23
C GLY A 166 16.60 -13.40 -4.97
N GLY A 167 15.75 -13.36 -6.00
CA GLY A 167 15.51 -14.50 -6.89
C GLY A 167 16.75 -14.93 -7.66
N HIS A 168 17.52 -13.97 -8.18
CA HIS A 168 18.81 -14.23 -8.83
C HIS A 168 19.80 -14.90 -7.88
N LEU A 169 19.97 -14.38 -6.69
CA LEU A 169 20.92 -14.89 -5.68
C LEU A 169 20.66 -16.38 -5.36
N VAL A 170 19.39 -16.78 -5.23
CA VAL A 170 19.07 -18.19 -4.96
C VAL A 170 19.06 -19.01 -6.26
N GLY A 171 18.42 -18.51 -7.32
CA GLY A 171 18.26 -19.27 -8.57
C GLY A 171 19.59 -19.52 -9.29
N VAL A 172 20.41 -18.48 -9.39
CA VAL A 172 21.69 -18.56 -10.12
C VAL A 172 22.84 -19.02 -9.21
N ASP A 173 23.08 -18.28 -8.10
CA ASP A 173 24.28 -18.50 -7.29
C ASP A 173 24.20 -19.79 -6.44
N TRP A 174 23.02 -20.20 -5.99
CA TRP A 174 22.86 -21.39 -5.15
C TRP A 174 22.40 -22.62 -5.91
N LEU A 175 21.44 -22.47 -6.83
CA LEU A 175 20.79 -23.58 -7.53
C LEU A 175 21.43 -23.86 -8.91
N GLY A 176 22.33 -22.97 -9.40
CA GLY A 176 23.12 -23.17 -10.59
C GLY A 176 22.38 -22.97 -11.92
N VAL A 177 21.25 -22.23 -11.91
CA VAL A 177 20.58 -21.80 -13.13
C VAL A 177 21.53 -20.90 -13.92
N ASP A 178 21.61 -21.07 -15.25
CA ASP A 178 22.46 -20.22 -16.07
C ASP A 178 22.07 -18.75 -16.00
N ALA A 179 23.03 -17.90 -15.58
CA ALA A 179 22.79 -16.46 -15.40
C ALA A 179 22.39 -15.76 -16.71
N GLY A 180 22.96 -16.23 -17.84
CA GLY A 180 22.63 -15.70 -19.16
C GLY A 180 21.16 -15.95 -19.52
N SER A 181 20.69 -17.18 -19.33
CA SER A 181 19.28 -17.55 -19.57
C SER A 181 18.33 -16.86 -18.61
N TYR A 182 18.69 -16.77 -17.32
CA TYR A 182 17.87 -16.06 -16.31
C TYR A 182 17.53 -14.63 -16.75
N TRP A 183 18.53 -13.84 -17.14
CA TRP A 183 18.34 -12.44 -17.53
C TRP A 183 17.78 -12.28 -18.94
N SER A 184 18.27 -13.05 -19.93
CA SER A 184 17.85 -12.90 -21.32
C SER A 184 16.39 -13.31 -21.55
N ILE A 185 15.95 -14.41 -20.95
CA ILE A 185 14.56 -14.87 -21.07
C ILE A 185 13.63 -13.92 -20.29
N MET A 186 14.05 -13.46 -19.11
CA MET A 186 13.30 -12.46 -18.35
C MET A 186 13.08 -11.18 -19.18
N GLN A 187 14.14 -10.63 -19.78
CA GLN A 187 14.05 -9.40 -20.58
C GLN A 187 13.19 -9.55 -21.84
N SER A 188 13.18 -10.72 -22.45
CA SER A 188 12.37 -10.98 -23.64
C SER A 188 10.89 -11.26 -23.31
N THR A 189 10.59 -11.70 -22.08
CA THR A 189 9.24 -12.09 -21.66
C THR A 189 8.48 -10.94 -20.98
N VAL A 190 9.18 -10.08 -20.23
CA VAL A 190 8.55 -8.98 -19.48
C VAL A 190 8.20 -7.85 -20.43
N ASP A 191 6.91 -7.56 -20.54
CA ASP A 191 6.40 -6.40 -21.27
C ASP A 191 6.30 -5.18 -20.34
N TRP A 192 6.96 -4.08 -20.73
CA TRP A 192 6.96 -2.85 -19.94
C TRP A 192 5.54 -2.32 -19.70
N ASN A 193 4.69 -2.33 -20.73
CA ASN A 193 3.35 -1.75 -20.64
C ASN A 193 2.38 -2.66 -19.87
N GLN A 194 2.44 -3.97 -20.11
CA GLN A 194 1.51 -4.91 -19.48
C GLN A 194 1.92 -5.29 -18.05
N ASP A 195 3.22 -5.38 -17.77
CA ASP A 195 3.68 -5.90 -16.48
C ASP A 195 4.05 -4.78 -15.51
N VAL A 196 4.91 -3.87 -15.93
CA VAL A 196 5.41 -2.81 -15.04
C VAL A 196 4.35 -1.73 -14.82
N ILE A 197 3.73 -1.22 -15.90
CA ILE A 197 2.73 -0.14 -15.77
C ILE A 197 1.49 -0.64 -15.02
N ASN A 198 1.00 -1.84 -15.29
CA ASN A 198 -0.14 -2.39 -14.57
C ASN A 198 0.18 -2.60 -13.08
N GLY A 199 1.38 -3.07 -12.74
CA GLY A 199 1.84 -3.14 -11.34
C GLY A 199 1.87 -1.78 -10.65
N VAL A 200 2.34 -0.73 -11.35
CA VAL A 200 2.32 0.65 -10.83
C VAL A 200 0.90 1.17 -10.67
N ILE A 201 0.00 0.91 -11.61
CA ILE A 201 -1.41 1.31 -11.50
C ILE A 201 -2.08 0.61 -10.31
N LYS A 202 -1.87 -0.71 -10.13
CA LYS A 202 -2.34 -1.44 -8.94
C LYS A 202 -1.83 -0.78 -7.66
N SER A 203 -0.54 -0.48 -7.58
CA SER A 203 0.06 0.14 -6.40
C SER A 203 -0.50 1.54 -6.12
N LEU A 204 -0.85 2.32 -7.14
CA LEU A 204 -1.52 3.62 -7.00
C LEU A 204 -2.94 3.48 -6.44
N VAL A 205 -3.71 2.50 -6.92
CA VAL A 205 -5.06 2.22 -6.39
C VAL A 205 -4.98 1.79 -4.93
N PHE A 206 -4.04 0.92 -4.59
CA PHE A 206 -3.82 0.50 -3.21
C PHE A 206 -3.35 1.66 -2.33
N ALA A 207 -2.46 2.53 -2.83
CA ALA A 207 -2.03 3.74 -2.14
C ALA A 207 -3.21 4.64 -1.78
N LEU A 208 -4.12 4.87 -2.75
CA LEU A 208 -5.32 5.66 -2.54
C LEU A 208 -6.17 5.09 -1.41
N VAL A 209 -6.47 3.80 -1.48
CA VAL A 209 -7.38 3.15 -0.51
C VAL A 209 -6.75 3.05 0.87
N VAL A 210 -5.51 2.59 0.98
CA VAL A 210 -4.83 2.42 2.27
C VAL A 210 -4.63 3.76 2.96
N THR A 211 -4.15 4.77 2.23
CA THR A 211 -3.91 6.10 2.80
C THR A 211 -5.21 6.79 3.21
N TRP A 212 -6.26 6.65 2.39
CA TRP A 212 -7.59 7.15 2.72
C TRP A 212 -8.15 6.53 4.00
N ILE A 213 -8.14 5.19 4.11
CA ILE A 213 -8.60 4.48 5.31
C ILE A 213 -7.80 4.93 6.53
N ALA A 214 -6.48 5.01 6.44
CA ALA A 214 -5.61 5.40 7.54
C ALA A 214 -5.93 6.81 8.06
N ILE A 215 -6.04 7.77 7.17
CA ILE A 215 -6.33 9.17 7.53
C ILE A 215 -7.75 9.29 8.09
N PHE A 216 -8.75 8.66 7.45
CA PHE A 216 -10.12 8.71 7.92
C PHE A 216 -10.27 8.10 9.32
N LYS A 217 -9.69 6.91 9.55
CA LYS A 217 -9.73 6.25 10.85
C LYS A 217 -9.04 7.08 11.95
N GLY A 218 -7.93 7.74 11.63
CA GLY A 218 -7.28 8.65 12.56
C GLY A 218 -8.16 9.86 12.90
N TYR A 219 -8.76 10.49 11.90
CA TYR A 219 -9.61 11.67 12.07
C TYR A 219 -10.94 11.36 12.79
N ASP A 220 -11.55 10.21 12.49
CA ASP A 220 -12.83 9.78 13.10
C ASP A 220 -12.64 9.06 14.45
N SER A 221 -11.39 8.83 14.90
CA SER A 221 -11.10 8.15 16.17
C SER A 221 -11.65 8.89 17.38
N ILE A 222 -11.99 8.12 18.43
CA ILE A 222 -12.30 8.69 19.73
C ILE A 222 -10.99 9.23 20.33
N PRO A 223 -10.97 10.49 20.87
CA PRO A 223 -9.75 11.15 21.35
C PRO A 223 -9.27 10.58 22.70
N THR A 224 -9.05 9.28 22.78
CA THR A 224 -8.53 8.56 23.94
C THR A 224 -7.46 7.58 23.47
N SER A 225 -6.56 7.17 24.35
CA SER A 225 -5.52 6.18 24.03
C SER A 225 -6.10 4.85 23.53
N GLU A 226 -7.20 4.39 24.15
CA GLU A 226 -7.92 3.18 23.72
C GLU A 226 -8.56 3.37 22.34
N GLY A 227 -9.19 4.53 22.09
CA GLY A 227 -9.80 4.86 20.80
C GLY A 227 -8.78 4.91 19.68
N ILE A 228 -7.59 5.48 19.91
CA ILE A 228 -6.50 5.53 18.95
C ILE A 228 -5.94 4.13 18.68
N SER A 229 -5.72 3.34 19.72
CA SER A 229 -5.25 1.94 19.57
C SER A 229 -6.23 1.10 18.76
N LYS A 230 -7.53 1.24 19.02
CA LYS A 230 -8.57 0.57 18.23
C LYS A 230 -8.57 1.04 16.78
N ALA A 231 -8.48 2.35 16.54
CA ALA A 231 -8.47 2.92 15.19
C ALA A 231 -7.25 2.45 14.38
N THR A 232 -6.07 2.32 14.99
CA THR A 232 -4.85 1.79 14.33
C THR A 232 -5.02 0.33 13.94
N THR A 233 -5.56 -0.50 14.82
CA THR A 233 -5.85 -1.91 14.51
C THR A 233 -6.88 -2.04 13.38
N GLU A 234 -7.96 -1.28 13.46
CA GLU A 234 -9.00 -1.26 12.42
C GLU A 234 -8.45 -0.78 11.07
N THR A 235 -7.53 0.18 11.07
CA THR A 235 -6.87 0.66 9.85
C THR A 235 -6.15 -0.48 9.14
N VAL A 236 -5.33 -1.24 9.85
CA VAL A 236 -4.60 -2.37 9.26
C VAL A 236 -5.57 -3.43 8.72
N VAL A 237 -6.57 -3.81 9.51
CA VAL A 237 -7.55 -4.84 9.10
C VAL A 237 -8.35 -4.42 7.87
N TYR A 238 -8.94 -3.22 7.88
CA TYR A 238 -9.74 -2.74 6.74
C TYR A 238 -8.89 -2.50 5.49
N SER A 239 -7.69 -1.96 5.65
CA SER A 239 -6.76 -1.76 4.53
C SER A 239 -6.34 -3.09 3.91
N SER A 240 -6.00 -4.09 4.73
CA SER A 240 -5.60 -5.42 4.24
C SER A 240 -6.73 -6.11 3.49
N LEU A 241 -7.95 -6.09 4.03
CA LEU A 241 -9.12 -6.67 3.36
C LEU A 241 -9.45 -5.94 2.07
N ALA A 242 -9.36 -4.60 2.05
CA ALA A 242 -9.60 -3.81 0.86
C ALA A 242 -8.55 -4.08 -0.23
N VAL A 243 -7.27 -4.17 0.14
CA VAL A 243 -6.18 -4.49 -0.80
C VAL A 243 -6.40 -5.86 -1.42
N LEU A 244 -6.65 -6.91 -0.61
CA LEU A 244 -6.86 -8.26 -1.13
C LEU A 244 -8.11 -8.36 -2.03
N GLY A 245 -9.20 -7.68 -1.65
CA GLY A 245 -10.42 -7.66 -2.47
C GLY A 245 -10.23 -6.90 -3.79
N LEU A 246 -9.55 -5.75 -3.74
CA LEU A 246 -9.27 -4.95 -4.93
C LEU A 246 -8.23 -5.62 -5.83
N ASP A 247 -7.27 -6.34 -5.27
CA ASP A 247 -6.28 -7.07 -6.04
C ASP A 247 -6.95 -8.07 -6.99
N PHE A 248 -7.85 -8.90 -6.47
CA PHE A 248 -8.61 -9.83 -7.29
C PHE A 248 -9.36 -9.12 -8.43
N VAL A 249 -10.05 -8.01 -8.11
CA VAL A 249 -10.83 -7.25 -9.11
C VAL A 249 -9.91 -6.62 -10.16
N LEU A 250 -8.79 -6.01 -9.74
CA LEU A 250 -7.85 -5.37 -10.66
C LEU A 250 -7.15 -6.40 -11.53
N THR A 251 -6.75 -7.55 -10.97
CA THR A 251 -6.17 -8.65 -11.76
C THR A 251 -7.13 -9.15 -12.81
N ALA A 252 -8.40 -9.38 -12.44
CA ALA A 252 -9.43 -9.82 -13.38
C ALA A 252 -9.72 -8.80 -14.49
N LEU A 253 -9.59 -7.50 -14.19
CA LEU A 253 -9.81 -6.43 -15.19
C LEU A 253 -8.58 -6.19 -16.08
N MET A 254 -7.37 -6.32 -15.55
CA MET A 254 -6.12 -5.99 -16.26
C MET A 254 -5.55 -7.17 -17.04
N PHE A 255 -5.72 -8.38 -16.51
CA PHE A 255 -5.21 -9.62 -17.09
C PHE A 255 -6.35 -10.59 -17.43
N GLY A 256 -7.58 -10.05 -17.51
CA GLY A 256 -8.80 -10.81 -17.67
C GLY A 256 -8.83 -11.65 -18.94
N ILE A 257 -9.52 -12.74 -18.82
CA ILE A 257 -9.77 -13.82 -19.72
C ILE A 257 -9.98 -13.28 -21.15
N GLU A 258 -8.95 -13.36 -21.96
CA GLU A 258 -9.11 -13.41 -23.41
C GLU A 258 -9.55 -14.82 -23.83
#